data_75f0973f1a6c8afacaa2c7246e36b523
#
_entry.id   75f0973f1a6c8afacaa2c7246e36b523
#
_cell.length_a   1.000
_cell.length_b   1.000
_cell.length_c   1.000
_cell.angle_alpha   90.00
_cell.angle_beta   90.00
_cell.angle_gamma   90.00
#
_symmetry.space_group_name_H-M   'P 1'
#
loop_
_entity.id
_entity.type
_entity.pdbx_description
1 polymer ?
#
loop_
_entity_poly.entity_id
_entity_poly.type
_entity_poly.pdbx_seq_one_letter_code
_entity_poly.pdbx_strand_id
1 'polypeptide(L)'
;MFFAYASFFEWVLHKYLMHMTTWNYPFTAHALTHHGLFRADYSYHVQREEDREKVTFAWWNAPALLLVQSPLLFIAAYFFGWAAFWGGLVALASDYVLYEYLHWCMHVPQDRWLERTWVFRWLNAHHHMHHLYAFKNLNVVLPLADWVMGTLIPTPAENPSFEQRKKAA
;
A
#
# COMPACT_ATOMS: atom_id res chain seq x y z
N MET A 1 -11.33 0.08 15.07
CA MET A 1 -12.31 0.65 14.11
C MET A 1 -11.62 1.39 12.97
N PHE A 2 -10.81 2.43 13.18
CA PHE A 2 -10.22 3.24 12.12
C PHE A 2 -9.27 2.48 11.19
N PHE A 3 -8.43 1.56 11.67
CA PHE A 3 -7.61 0.72 10.79
C PHE A 3 -8.43 -0.22 9.89
N ALA A 4 -9.56 -0.75 10.39
CA ALA A 4 -10.45 -1.51 9.54
C ALA A 4 -11.06 -0.63 8.44
N TYR A 5 -11.53 0.57 8.79
CA TYR A 5 -11.98 1.56 7.81
C TYR A 5 -10.87 1.92 6.80
N ALA A 6 -9.64 2.17 7.27
CA ALA A 6 -8.50 2.50 6.42
C ALA A 6 -8.22 1.41 5.38
N SER A 7 -8.33 0.12 5.77
CA SER A 7 -8.22 -0.99 4.82
C SER A 7 -9.25 -0.93 3.68
N PHE A 8 -10.53 -0.64 3.98
CA PHE A 8 -11.55 -0.48 2.94
C PHE A 8 -11.32 0.79 2.11
N PHE A 9 -10.90 1.88 2.74
CA PHE A 9 -10.59 3.13 2.05
C PHE A 9 -9.41 2.95 1.09
N GLU A 10 -8.32 2.32 1.53
CA GLU A 10 -7.17 1.93 0.71
C GLU A 10 -7.62 1.08 -0.48
N TRP A 11 -8.41 0.03 -0.25
CA TRP A 11 -8.91 -0.87 -1.28
C TRP A 11 -9.71 -0.11 -2.36
N VAL A 12 -10.60 0.80 -1.94
CA VAL A 12 -11.40 1.64 -2.88
C VAL A 12 -10.50 2.56 -3.69
N LEU A 13 -9.58 3.28 -3.04
CA LEU A 13 -8.63 4.15 -3.74
C LEU A 13 -7.77 3.37 -4.72
N HIS A 14 -7.17 2.28 -4.25
CA HIS A 14 -6.26 1.46 -5.04
C HIS A 14 -6.95 0.90 -6.29
N LYS A 15 -8.13 0.30 -6.11
CA LYS A 15 -8.88 -0.30 -7.20
C LYS A 15 -9.42 0.74 -8.20
N TYR A 16 -10.12 1.77 -7.70
CA TYR A 16 -10.91 2.64 -8.57
C TYR A 16 -10.18 3.90 -9.01
N LEU A 17 -9.24 4.43 -8.21
CA LEU A 17 -8.51 5.64 -8.57
C LEU A 17 -7.14 5.30 -9.18
N MET A 18 -6.47 4.25 -8.68
CA MET A 18 -5.10 3.93 -9.10
C MET A 18 -5.06 2.92 -10.25
N HIS A 19 -6.03 1.98 -10.35
CA HIS A 19 -6.07 0.97 -11.41
C HIS A 19 -7.16 1.15 -12.46
N MET A 20 -8.03 2.15 -12.30
CA MET A 20 -9.03 2.49 -13.32
C MET A 20 -8.83 3.92 -13.81
N THR A 21 -9.21 4.20 -15.05
CA THR A 21 -9.06 5.52 -15.69
C THR A 21 -10.05 6.57 -15.16
N THR A 22 -10.58 6.37 -13.95
CA THR A 22 -11.55 7.28 -13.31
C THR A 22 -10.94 8.66 -13.05
N TRP A 23 -9.65 8.68 -12.67
CA TRP A 23 -8.90 9.91 -12.46
C TRP A 23 -7.47 9.73 -13.00
N ASN A 24 -7.12 10.54 -14.00
CA ASN A 24 -5.86 10.38 -14.75
C ASN A 24 -4.60 10.44 -13.88
N TYR A 25 -4.53 11.34 -12.89
CA TYR A 25 -3.32 11.53 -12.11
C TYR A 25 -2.91 10.28 -11.31
N PRO A 26 -3.74 9.71 -10.40
CA PRO A 26 -3.36 8.52 -9.67
C PRO A 26 -3.21 7.29 -10.58
N PHE A 27 -4.01 7.16 -11.62
CA PHE A 27 -3.89 6.08 -12.60
C PHE A 27 -2.54 6.12 -13.33
N THR A 28 -2.12 7.29 -13.82
CA THR A 28 -0.83 7.45 -14.51
C THR A 28 0.33 7.21 -13.56
N ALA A 29 0.27 7.77 -12.34
CA ALA A 29 1.34 7.62 -11.38
C ALA A 29 1.51 6.18 -10.91
N HIS A 30 0.41 5.46 -10.65
CA HIS A 30 0.44 4.12 -10.09
C HIS A 30 0.40 3.03 -11.18
N ALA A 31 -0.69 2.92 -11.95
CA ALA A 31 -0.85 1.82 -12.89
C ALA A 31 0.14 1.88 -14.07
N LEU A 32 0.41 3.08 -14.61
CA LEU A 32 1.29 3.20 -15.77
C LEU A 32 2.76 3.36 -15.37
N THR A 33 3.08 4.20 -14.38
CA THR A 33 4.47 4.48 -14.01
C THR A 33 5.00 3.46 -13.02
N HIS A 34 4.36 3.33 -11.84
CA HIS A 34 4.82 2.44 -10.78
C HIS A 34 4.81 0.96 -11.22
N HIS A 35 3.68 0.43 -11.68
CA HIS A 35 3.60 -0.95 -12.19
C HIS A 35 4.37 -1.16 -13.51
N GLY A 36 4.59 -0.10 -14.30
CA GLY A 36 5.42 -0.15 -15.49
C GLY A 36 6.90 -0.36 -15.18
N LEU A 37 7.39 0.26 -14.09
CA LEU A 37 8.77 0.15 -13.60
C LEU A 37 8.97 -1.08 -12.70
N PHE A 38 8.04 -1.33 -11.78
CA PHE A 38 8.14 -2.39 -10.76
C PHE A 38 7.20 -3.54 -11.10
N ARG A 39 7.66 -4.47 -11.91
CA ARG A 39 6.88 -5.65 -12.34
C ARG A 39 7.09 -6.81 -11.38
N ALA A 40 6.24 -7.83 -11.46
CA ALA A 40 6.38 -9.06 -10.68
C ALA A 40 7.49 -9.99 -11.21
N ASP A 41 8.65 -9.41 -11.53
CA ASP A 41 9.85 -10.07 -12.02
C ASP A 41 11.10 -9.50 -11.32
N TYR A 42 12.28 -9.60 -11.94
CA TYR A 42 13.52 -9.02 -11.41
C TYR A 42 13.45 -7.51 -11.20
N SER A 43 12.56 -6.80 -11.89
CA SER A 43 12.36 -5.36 -11.76
C SER A 43 11.42 -4.95 -10.62
N TYR A 44 10.86 -5.90 -9.85
CA TYR A 44 10.01 -5.61 -8.68
C TYR A 44 10.70 -4.68 -7.66
N HIS A 45 12.00 -4.80 -7.51
CA HIS A 45 12.78 -3.88 -6.71
C HIS A 45 13.42 -2.81 -7.59
N VAL A 46 13.63 -1.62 -7.01
CA VAL A 46 14.32 -0.51 -7.67
C VAL A 46 15.65 -0.96 -8.28
N GLN A 47 15.82 -0.73 -9.57
CA GLN A 47 17.03 -1.05 -10.32
C GLN A 47 17.94 0.18 -10.49
N ARG A 48 17.38 1.39 -10.58
CA ARG A 48 18.10 2.65 -10.76
C ARG A 48 17.74 3.61 -9.64
N GLU A 49 18.70 4.38 -9.16
CA GLU A 49 18.50 5.33 -8.05
C GLU A 49 17.40 6.36 -8.35
N GLU A 50 17.31 6.81 -9.60
CA GLU A 50 16.30 7.77 -10.07
C GLU A 50 14.85 7.25 -10.01
N ASP A 51 14.66 5.92 -9.99
CA ASP A 51 13.32 5.31 -9.92
C ASP A 51 12.78 5.26 -8.48
N ARG A 52 13.60 5.53 -7.47
CA ARG A 52 13.17 5.50 -6.06
C ARG A 52 12.01 6.44 -5.78
N GLU A 53 12.03 7.64 -6.37
CA GLU A 53 10.94 8.60 -6.17
C GLU A 53 9.58 8.14 -6.75
N LYS A 54 9.56 7.08 -7.56
CA LYS A 54 8.35 6.49 -8.11
C LYS A 54 7.73 5.41 -7.22
N VAL A 55 8.36 5.09 -6.10
CA VAL A 55 7.83 4.15 -5.11
C VAL A 55 6.82 4.83 -4.20
N THR A 56 7.10 6.05 -3.75
CA THR A 56 6.27 6.81 -2.81
C THR A 56 5.36 7.80 -3.52
N PHE A 57 4.27 8.16 -2.86
CA PHE A 57 3.40 9.23 -3.34
C PHE A 57 4.04 10.62 -3.15
N ALA A 58 3.57 11.60 -3.93
CA ALA A 58 3.94 12.99 -3.71
C ALA A 58 3.48 13.44 -2.31
N TRP A 59 4.29 14.24 -1.63
CA TRP A 59 4.10 14.67 -0.23
C TRP A 59 2.70 15.26 0.07
N TRP A 60 2.07 15.91 -0.91
CA TRP A 60 0.75 16.52 -0.74
C TRP A 60 -0.41 15.49 -0.69
N ASN A 61 -0.17 14.22 -1.06
CA ASN A 61 -1.20 13.19 -0.96
C ASN A 61 -1.60 12.93 0.50
N ALA A 62 -0.66 12.97 1.45
CA ALA A 62 -0.97 12.78 2.87
C ALA A 62 -2.02 13.80 3.38
N PRO A 63 -1.81 15.11 3.31
CA PRO A 63 -2.82 16.08 3.75
C PRO A 63 -4.11 16.01 2.92
N ALA A 64 -4.05 15.72 1.62
CA ALA A 64 -5.22 15.59 0.78
C ALA A 64 -6.10 14.39 1.19
N LEU A 65 -5.49 13.23 1.46
CA LEU A 65 -6.23 12.03 1.90
C LEU A 65 -6.82 12.21 3.30
N LEU A 66 -6.11 12.85 4.23
CA LEU A 66 -6.65 13.17 5.55
C LEU A 66 -7.81 14.18 5.45
N LEU A 67 -7.72 15.15 4.56
CA LEU A 67 -8.83 16.11 4.30
C LEU A 67 -10.07 15.36 3.76
N VAL A 68 -9.91 14.47 2.80
CA VAL A 68 -11.01 13.65 2.25
C VAL A 68 -11.68 12.80 3.32
N GLN A 69 -10.91 12.31 4.30
CA GLN A 69 -11.41 11.49 5.40
C GLN A 69 -11.93 12.30 6.59
N SER A 70 -11.74 13.63 6.62
CA SER A 70 -12.14 14.49 7.74
C SER A 70 -13.64 14.45 8.07
N PRO A 71 -14.59 14.33 7.12
CA PRO A 71 -16.01 14.18 7.46
C PRO A 71 -16.29 13.00 8.38
N LEU A 72 -15.61 11.86 8.18
CA LEU A 72 -15.71 10.70 9.08
C LEU A 72 -15.22 11.02 10.49
N LEU A 73 -14.13 11.78 10.61
CA LEU A 73 -13.60 12.21 11.90
C LEU A 73 -14.57 13.13 12.66
N PHE A 74 -15.23 14.05 11.95
CA PHE A 74 -16.25 14.90 12.55
C PHE A 74 -17.51 14.13 12.94
N ILE A 75 -17.93 13.15 12.15
CA ILE A 75 -19.03 12.24 12.51
C ILE A 75 -18.66 11.45 13.78
N ALA A 76 -17.42 10.92 13.85
CA ALA A 76 -16.94 10.24 15.05
C ALA A 76 -16.91 11.16 16.28
N ALA A 77 -16.51 12.44 16.11
CA ALA A 77 -16.54 13.44 17.16
C ALA A 77 -17.95 13.72 17.65
N TYR A 78 -18.91 13.83 16.73
CA TYR A 78 -20.30 14.08 17.06
C TYR A 78 -20.92 12.97 17.93
N PHE A 79 -20.66 11.70 17.62
CA PHE A 79 -21.23 10.56 18.36
C PHE A 79 -20.42 10.15 19.58
N PHE A 80 -19.10 10.33 19.58
CA PHE A 80 -18.18 9.77 20.58
C PHE A 80 -17.25 10.80 21.22
N GLY A 81 -17.43 12.08 20.90
CA GLY A 81 -16.64 13.19 21.44
C GLY A 81 -15.28 13.40 20.75
N TRP A 82 -14.62 14.51 21.10
CA TRP A 82 -13.36 14.94 20.48
C TRP A 82 -12.18 13.94 20.62
N ALA A 83 -12.21 13.10 21.65
CA ALA A 83 -11.22 12.02 21.78
C ALA A 83 -11.28 11.04 20.60
N ALA A 84 -12.47 10.78 20.05
CA ALA A 84 -12.63 9.93 18.88
C ALA A 84 -12.11 10.61 17.59
N PHE A 85 -12.25 11.95 17.47
CA PHE A 85 -11.65 12.71 16.38
C PHE A 85 -10.11 12.57 16.38
N TRP A 86 -9.48 12.90 17.49
CA TRP A 86 -8.02 12.89 17.58
C TRP A 86 -7.44 11.47 17.49
N GLY A 87 -8.08 10.50 18.13
CA GLY A 87 -7.71 9.08 18.02
C GLY A 87 -7.85 8.57 16.58
N GLY A 88 -8.92 8.96 15.89
CA GLY A 88 -9.12 8.65 14.48
C GLY A 88 -8.08 9.29 13.57
N LEU A 89 -7.80 10.58 13.78
CA LEU A 89 -6.78 11.31 13.01
C LEU A 89 -5.40 10.66 13.15
N VAL A 90 -4.99 10.33 14.39
CA VAL A 90 -3.72 9.63 14.64
C VAL A 90 -3.71 8.26 13.96
N ALA A 91 -4.80 7.49 14.05
CA ALA A 91 -4.88 6.17 13.42
C ALA A 91 -4.77 6.25 11.90
N LEU A 92 -5.48 7.17 11.25
CA LEU A 92 -5.44 7.34 9.79
C LEU A 92 -4.08 7.87 9.31
N ALA A 93 -3.50 8.82 10.04
CA ALA A 93 -2.14 9.31 9.74
C ALA A 93 -1.08 8.21 9.91
N SER A 94 -1.22 7.39 10.96
CA SER A 94 -0.31 6.24 11.18
C SER A 94 -0.46 5.18 10.10
N ASP A 95 -1.67 4.91 9.65
CA ASP A 95 -1.93 3.96 8.55
C ASP A 95 -1.28 4.44 7.25
N TYR A 96 -1.41 5.73 6.91
CA TYR A 96 -0.74 6.32 5.74
C TYR A 96 0.80 6.20 5.83
N VAL A 97 1.38 6.52 7.00
CA VAL A 97 2.84 6.38 7.21
C VAL A 97 3.28 4.92 7.09
N LEU A 98 2.49 3.99 7.64
CA LEU A 98 2.75 2.55 7.51
C LEU A 98 2.66 2.11 6.06
N TYR A 99 1.66 2.56 5.31
CA TYR A 99 1.53 2.29 3.88
C TYR A 99 2.80 2.69 3.13
N GLU A 100 3.19 3.96 3.22
CA GLU A 100 4.37 4.49 2.53
C GLU A 100 5.66 3.74 2.93
N TYR A 101 5.84 3.48 4.22
CA TYR A 101 7.04 2.84 4.73
C TYR A 101 7.12 1.36 4.35
N LEU A 102 6.03 0.60 4.48
CA LEU A 102 6.00 -0.81 4.09
C LEU A 102 6.19 -0.95 2.57
N HIS A 103 5.47 -0.15 1.79
CA HIS A 103 5.57 -0.13 0.34
C HIS A 103 6.99 0.24 -0.14
N TRP A 104 7.60 1.25 0.50
CA TRP A 104 9.00 1.57 0.29
C TRP A 104 9.91 0.37 0.56
N CYS A 105 9.77 -0.28 1.71
CA CYS A 105 10.59 -1.43 2.07
C CYS A 105 10.40 -2.61 1.09
N MET A 106 9.21 -2.78 0.52
CA MET A 106 8.92 -3.82 -0.46
C MET A 106 9.70 -3.62 -1.77
N HIS A 107 9.84 -2.37 -2.24
CA HIS A 107 10.55 -2.06 -3.48
C HIS A 107 12.02 -1.66 -3.30
N VAL A 108 12.42 -1.24 -2.09
CA VAL A 108 13.79 -0.81 -1.75
C VAL A 108 14.31 -1.62 -0.55
N PRO A 109 14.54 -2.93 -0.71
CA PRO A 109 14.98 -3.78 0.39
C PRO A 109 16.40 -3.41 0.84
N GLN A 110 16.61 -3.34 2.17
CA GLN A 110 17.90 -3.00 2.79
C GLN A 110 18.24 -3.94 3.96
N ASP A 111 17.61 -5.10 4.04
CA ASP A 111 17.79 -6.09 5.11
C ASP A 111 17.48 -5.51 6.52
N ARG A 112 16.46 -4.64 6.61
CA ARG A 112 16.00 -4.06 7.87
C ARG A 112 15.42 -5.16 8.77
N TRP A 113 15.43 -4.96 10.10
CA TRP A 113 14.84 -5.92 11.03
C TRP A 113 13.37 -6.25 10.70
N LEU A 114 12.59 -5.25 10.25
CA LEU A 114 11.21 -5.42 9.82
C LEU A 114 11.09 -6.39 8.65
N GLU A 115 11.98 -6.28 7.67
CA GLU A 115 11.99 -7.11 6.45
C GLU A 115 12.26 -8.59 6.75
N ARG A 116 12.84 -8.88 7.92
CA ARG A 116 13.09 -10.25 8.40
C ARG A 116 11.89 -10.87 9.11
N THR A 117 10.86 -10.07 9.46
CA THR A 117 9.67 -10.57 10.14
C THR A 117 8.78 -11.37 9.18
N TRP A 118 8.06 -12.37 9.73
CA TRP A 118 7.12 -13.16 8.92
C TRP A 118 5.95 -12.33 8.39
N VAL A 119 5.51 -11.33 9.17
CA VAL A 119 4.43 -10.42 8.77
C VAL A 119 4.84 -9.63 7.54
N PHE A 120 6.02 -8.99 7.55
CA PHE A 120 6.49 -8.24 6.41
C PHE A 120 6.70 -9.13 5.18
N ARG A 121 7.29 -10.29 5.34
CA ARG A 121 7.50 -11.24 4.21
C ARG A 121 6.18 -11.65 3.58
N TRP A 122 5.16 -11.89 4.39
CA TRP A 122 3.84 -12.23 3.90
C TRP A 122 3.19 -11.03 3.17
N LEU A 123 3.24 -9.82 3.75
CA LEU A 123 2.74 -8.60 3.10
C LEU A 123 3.50 -8.29 1.80
N ASN A 124 4.81 -8.48 1.78
CA ASN A 124 5.62 -8.30 0.58
C ASN A 124 5.26 -9.31 -0.52
N ALA A 125 5.05 -10.58 -0.17
CA ALA A 125 4.56 -11.58 -1.11
C ALA A 125 3.14 -11.26 -1.60
N HIS A 126 2.26 -10.75 -0.72
CA HIS A 126 0.93 -10.27 -1.05
C HIS A 126 0.98 -9.13 -2.07
N HIS A 127 1.82 -8.12 -1.85
CA HIS A 127 2.01 -6.99 -2.75
C HIS A 127 2.70 -7.40 -4.07
N HIS A 128 3.65 -8.34 -4.04
CA HIS A 128 4.23 -8.90 -5.26
C HIS A 128 3.17 -9.59 -6.15
N MET A 129 2.20 -10.30 -5.54
CA MET A 129 1.07 -10.87 -6.28
C MET A 129 0.15 -9.79 -6.84
N HIS A 130 0.05 -8.61 -6.18
CA HIS A 130 -0.65 -7.45 -6.71
C HIS A 130 0.02 -6.92 -7.99
N HIS A 131 1.35 -6.83 -8.03
CA HIS A 131 2.10 -6.47 -9.24
C HIS A 131 1.94 -7.46 -10.39
N LEU A 132 1.60 -8.72 -10.10
CA LEU A 132 1.28 -9.72 -11.12
C LEU A 132 -0.20 -9.64 -11.55
N TYR A 133 -1.10 -9.34 -10.61
CA TYR A 133 -2.55 -9.30 -10.82
C TYR A 133 -3.13 -7.99 -10.27
N ALA A 134 -3.13 -6.95 -11.08
CA ALA A 134 -3.44 -5.56 -10.69
C ALA A 134 -4.78 -5.34 -9.94
N PHE A 135 -5.75 -6.26 -10.04
CA PHE A 135 -7.04 -6.19 -9.35
C PHE A 135 -7.17 -7.20 -8.19
N LYS A 136 -6.05 -7.74 -7.72
CA LYS A 136 -5.96 -8.65 -6.59
C LYS A 136 -4.96 -8.12 -5.57
N ASN A 137 -5.16 -8.50 -4.29
CA ASN A 137 -4.23 -8.16 -3.21
C ASN A 137 -3.93 -6.65 -3.13
N LEU A 138 -4.98 -5.83 -3.11
CA LEU A 138 -4.91 -4.38 -3.22
C LEU A 138 -4.41 -3.68 -1.95
N ASN A 139 -4.57 -4.31 -0.78
CA ASN A 139 -4.12 -3.72 0.47
C ASN A 139 -2.61 -3.96 0.73
N VAL A 140 -1.92 -2.92 1.16
CA VAL A 140 -0.49 -2.98 1.55
C VAL A 140 -0.32 -3.17 3.06
N VAL A 141 -1.20 -2.53 3.87
CA VAL A 141 -1.07 -2.52 5.34
C VAL A 141 -1.89 -3.64 5.98
N LEU A 142 -3.20 -3.65 5.77
CA LEU A 142 -4.14 -4.59 6.38
C LEU A 142 -5.06 -5.20 5.32
N PRO A 143 -4.84 -6.44 4.87
CA PRO A 143 -5.63 -7.10 3.81
C PRO A 143 -7.05 -7.53 4.22
N LEU A 144 -7.69 -6.78 5.12
CA LEU A 144 -9.05 -7.04 5.57
C LEU A 144 -10.06 -6.81 4.45
N ALA A 145 -9.91 -5.71 3.71
CA ALA A 145 -10.82 -5.42 2.59
C ALA A 145 -10.62 -6.41 1.44
N ASP A 146 -9.39 -6.81 1.13
CA ASP A 146 -9.14 -7.87 0.15
C ASP A 146 -9.85 -9.18 0.49
N TRP A 147 -9.81 -9.55 1.77
CA TRP A 147 -10.51 -10.74 2.25
C TRP A 147 -12.02 -10.62 2.11
N VAL A 148 -12.61 -9.52 2.59
CA VAL A 148 -14.06 -9.30 2.59
C VAL A 148 -14.60 -9.14 1.16
N MET A 149 -13.84 -8.44 0.30
CA MET A 149 -14.25 -8.12 -1.08
C MET A 149 -13.89 -9.23 -2.10
N GLY A 150 -13.27 -10.35 -1.66
CA GLY A 150 -12.92 -11.48 -2.51
C GLY A 150 -11.80 -11.19 -3.51
N THR A 151 -10.94 -10.22 -3.19
CA THR A 151 -9.74 -9.90 -3.99
C THR A 151 -8.46 -10.53 -3.44
N LEU A 152 -8.52 -11.09 -2.24
CA LEU A 152 -7.40 -11.84 -1.66
C LEU A 152 -7.14 -13.13 -2.45
N ILE A 153 -5.91 -13.27 -2.94
CA ILE A 153 -5.43 -14.53 -3.55
C ILE A 153 -4.22 -15.06 -2.76
N PRO A 154 -4.01 -16.40 -2.78
CA PRO A 154 -2.88 -17.01 -2.10
C PRO A 154 -1.55 -16.42 -2.53
N THR A 155 -0.67 -16.19 -1.56
CA THR A 155 0.70 -15.75 -1.79
C THR A 155 1.64 -16.96 -1.72
N PRO A 156 2.61 -17.10 -2.64
CA PRO A 156 3.67 -18.09 -2.49
C PRO A 156 4.39 -17.89 -1.16
N ALA A 157 4.81 -19.00 -0.53
CA ALA A 157 5.55 -18.94 0.73
C ALA A 157 6.90 -18.21 0.60
N GLU A 158 7.44 -18.13 -0.61
CA GLU A 158 8.68 -17.44 -0.94
C GLU A 158 8.43 -16.42 -2.05
N ASN A 159 8.97 -15.20 -1.88
CA ASN A 159 8.97 -14.20 -2.94
C ASN A 159 10.07 -14.56 -3.97
N PRO A 160 9.71 -14.94 -5.20
CA PRO A 160 10.68 -15.37 -6.20
C PRO A 160 11.77 -14.33 -6.51
N SER A 161 11.45 -13.05 -6.43
CA SER A 161 12.40 -11.96 -6.71
C SER A 161 13.49 -11.83 -5.64
N PHE A 162 13.19 -12.16 -4.38
CA PHE A 162 14.17 -12.17 -3.29
C PHE A 162 15.16 -13.35 -3.42
N GLU A 163 14.66 -14.53 -3.75
CA GLU A 163 15.50 -15.72 -3.96
C GLU A 163 16.37 -15.64 -5.22
N GLN A 164 15.89 -14.97 -6.27
CA GLN A 164 16.68 -14.76 -7.48
C GLN A 164 17.92 -13.88 -7.24
N ARG A 165 17.84 -12.88 -6.34
CA ARG A 165 19.01 -12.07 -5.95
C ARG A 165 20.04 -12.84 -5.14
N LYS A 166 19.60 -13.76 -4.25
CA LYS A 166 20.50 -14.60 -3.47
C LYS A 166 21.33 -15.54 -4.36
N LYS A 167 20.83 -15.89 -5.53
CA LYS A 167 21.54 -16.75 -6.51
C LYS A 167 22.40 -15.95 -7.48
N ALA A 168 22.20 -14.62 -7.58
CA ALA A 168 22.94 -13.74 -8.49
C ALA A 168 24.05 -12.93 -7.79
N ALA A 169 24.11 -12.94 -6.45
CA ALA A 169 25.17 -12.35 -5.62
C ALA A 169 26.16 -13.41 -5.13
#